data_5c15a55c1a463f05007af094f4d7665a
#
_entry.id   5c15a55c1a463f05007af094f4d7665a
#
_cell.length_a   1.000
_cell.length_b   1.000
_cell.length_c   1.000
_cell.angle_alpha   90.00
_cell.angle_beta   90.00
_cell.angle_gamma   90.00
#
_symmetry.space_group_name_H-M   'P 1'
#
loop_
_entity.id
_entity.type
_entity.pdbx_description
1 polymer ?
#
loop_
_entity_poly.entity_id
_entity_poly.type
_entity_poly.pdbx_seq_one_letter_code
_entity_poly.pdbx_strand_id
1 'polypeptide(L)'
;MLSAVLKSEIAVDISVKIIRAFVEMRKIINSDNALFYKIDFLEKRQISYEIKTDTKINQILNALEDKTLKPKQGIFYNGQIFDAYVFINDLLKLATNEIILIDNYIDDTVFTLFSKYLNIKIKIYTSNITKQLKLDFQKYETQYKNIELFEFKNSHDRFLIIDKKEVYHLGASLKDLGKKWFAFSKFEIENLKILDYLKK
;
A
#
# COMPACT_ATOMS: atom_id res chain seq x y z
N MET A 1 53.32 32.56 43.14
CA MET A 1 54.69 32.72 43.73
C MET A 1 54.74 33.39 45.06
N LEU A 2 53.74 34.12 45.54
CA LEU A 2 53.72 34.80 46.83
C LEU A 2 53.50 33.87 48.06
N SER A 3 52.83 32.76 47.92
CA SER A 3 52.54 31.83 49.03
C SER A 3 53.75 30.97 49.48
N ALA A 4 54.79 30.84 48.64
CA ALA A 4 55.98 30.10 48.97
C ALA A 4 56.96 30.88 49.93
N VAL A 5 56.70 32.15 50.16
CA VAL A 5 57.58 33.06 50.96
C VAL A 5 57.08 33.15 52.38
N LEU A 6 55.86 32.80 52.72
CA LEU A 6 55.32 32.90 54.09
C LEU A 6 55.53 31.58 54.82
N LYS A 7 56.57 31.56 55.73
CA LYS A 7 56.94 30.38 56.54
C LYS A 7 56.19 30.29 57.87
N SER A 8 55.07 30.97 58.05
CA SER A 8 54.28 30.86 59.27
C SER A 8 53.30 29.68 59.18
N GLU A 9 53.04 28.97 60.24
CA GLU A 9 52.05 27.86 60.28
C GLU A 9 50.70 28.30 59.78
N ILE A 10 50.25 29.50 59.99
CA ILE A 10 49.02 30.09 59.52
C ILE A 10 49.03 30.22 58.02
N ALA A 11 50.13 30.63 57.42
CA ALA A 11 50.26 30.78 55.98
C ALA A 11 50.23 29.41 55.27
N VAL A 12 50.82 28.40 55.88
CA VAL A 12 50.75 27.01 55.33
C VAL A 12 49.34 26.45 55.40
N ASP A 13 48.65 26.64 56.58
CA ASP A 13 47.25 26.16 56.70
C ASP A 13 46.32 26.83 55.72
N ILE A 14 46.43 28.15 55.52
CA ILE A 14 45.65 28.88 54.52
C ILE A 14 45.94 28.35 53.10
N SER A 15 47.21 28.13 52.78
CA SER A 15 47.60 27.60 51.45
C SER A 15 47.00 26.21 51.18
N VAL A 16 47.02 25.33 52.18
CA VAL A 16 46.42 23.99 52.12
C VAL A 16 44.91 24.10 51.93
N LYS A 17 44.22 25.00 52.63
CA LYS A 17 42.76 25.21 52.44
C LYS A 17 42.43 25.75 51.08
N ILE A 18 43.22 26.69 50.55
CA ILE A 18 43.04 27.20 49.19
C ILE A 18 43.21 26.07 48.11
N ILE A 19 44.25 25.26 48.25
CA ILE A 19 44.54 24.18 47.38
C ILE A 19 43.37 23.15 47.39
N ARG A 20 42.90 22.81 48.62
CA ARG A 20 41.75 21.88 48.74
C ARG A 20 40.50 22.45 48.12
N ALA A 21 40.17 23.73 48.38
CA ALA A 21 39.02 24.37 47.78
C ALA A 21 39.11 24.38 46.20
N PHE A 22 40.29 24.61 45.65
CA PHE A 22 40.55 24.60 44.23
C PHE A 22 40.41 23.21 43.64
N VAL A 23 40.88 22.18 44.33
CA VAL A 23 40.68 20.77 43.87
C VAL A 23 39.19 20.38 43.86
N GLU A 24 38.45 20.76 44.91
CA GLU A 24 37.01 20.49 44.97
C GLU A 24 36.25 21.24 43.87
N MET A 25 36.55 22.53 43.66
CA MET A 25 35.94 23.30 42.57
C MET A 25 36.23 22.69 41.22
N ARG A 26 37.45 22.20 40.96
CA ARG A 26 37.83 21.53 39.72
C ARG A 26 37.08 20.20 39.49
N LYS A 27 36.79 19.44 40.55
CA LYS A 27 35.97 18.22 40.47
C LYS A 27 34.53 18.55 40.08
N ILE A 28 33.95 19.60 40.68
CA ILE A 28 32.59 20.05 40.35
C ILE A 28 32.51 20.47 38.86
N ILE A 29 33.44 21.32 38.42
CA ILE A 29 33.47 21.77 37.02
C ILE A 29 33.58 20.58 36.03
N ASN A 30 34.39 19.57 36.35
CA ASN A 30 34.52 18.39 35.52
C ASN A 30 33.26 17.52 35.51
N SER A 31 32.51 17.43 36.61
CA SER A 31 31.23 16.72 36.68
C SER A 31 30.17 17.46 35.91
N ASP A 32 30.11 18.77 35.94
CA ASP A 32 29.16 19.59 35.18
C ASP A 32 29.39 19.44 33.65
N ASN A 33 30.66 19.44 33.23
CA ASN A 33 30.98 19.18 31.83
C ASN A 33 30.46 17.81 31.35
N ALA A 34 30.64 16.76 32.16
CA ALA A 34 30.09 15.43 31.83
C ALA A 34 28.57 15.44 31.78
N LEU A 35 27.89 16.21 32.60
CA LEU A 35 26.46 16.39 32.57
C LEU A 35 26.01 17.13 31.29
N PHE A 36 26.69 18.21 30.91
CA PHE A 36 26.42 18.94 29.68
C PHE A 36 26.54 18.04 28.44
N TYR A 37 27.60 17.24 28.33
CA TYR A 37 27.75 16.25 27.23
C TYR A 37 26.61 15.25 27.22
N LYS A 38 26.13 14.82 28.37
CA LYS A 38 25.03 13.86 28.47
C LYS A 38 23.69 14.48 28.05
N ILE A 39 23.46 15.74 28.42
CA ILE A 39 22.27 16.50 27.99
C ILE A 39 22.29 16.71 26.49
N ASP A 40 23.38 17.19 25.90
CA ASP A 40 23.52 17.40 24.44
C ASP A 40 23.29 16.08 23.65
N PHE A 41 23.84 14.98 24.18
CA PHE A 41 23.60 13.66 23.58
C PHE A 41 22.12 13.26 23.64
N LEU A 42 21.42 13.49 24.72
CA LEU A 42 20.00 13.18 24.88
C LEU A 42 19.12 14.06 23.98
N GLU A 43 19.42 15.35 23.88
CA GLU A 43 18.73 16.28 23.01
C GLU A 43 18.87 15.87 21.53
N LYS A 44 20.08 15.58 21.08
CA LYS A 44 20.32 15.08 19.71
C LYS A 44 19.59 13.79 19.42
N ARG A 45 19.54 12.89 20.39
CA ARG A 45 18.81 11.64 20.30
C ARG A 45 17.31 11.89 20.21
N GLN A 46 16.76 12.78 21.03
CA GLN A 46 15.35 13.15 21.04
C GLN A 46 14.94 13.75 19.69
N ILE A 47 15.67 14.73 19.18
CA ILE A 47 15.43 15.34 17.87
C ILE A 47 15.43 14.28 16.77
N SER A 48 16.37 13.34 16.80
CA SER A 48 16.40 12.24 15.83
C SER A 48 15.17 11.33 15.91
N TYR A 49 14.64 11.07 17.10
CA TYR A 49 13.41 10.31 17.28
C TYR A 49 12.18 11.07 16.79
N GLU A 50 12.08 12.34 17.09
CA GLU A 50 10.99 13.21 16.65
C GLU A 50 10.92 13.24 15.11
N ILE A 51 12.03 13.53 14.44
CA ILE A 51 12.10 13.54 12.96
C ILE A 51 11.68 12.19 12.37
N LYS A 52 12.16 11.07 12.94
CA LYS A 52 11.78 9.73 12.45
C LYS A 52 10.31 9.42 12.66
N THR A 53 9.75 9.86 13.79
CA THR A 53 8.35 9.65 14.13
C THR A 53 7.46 10.48 13.23
N ASP A 54 7.76 11.76 13.03
CA ASP A 54 7.01 12.65 12.14
C ASP A 54 7.05 12.16 10.69
N THR A 55 8.21 11.68 10.24
CA THR A 55 8.32 11.08 8.90
C THR A 55 7.40 9.87 8.76
N LYS A 56 7.37 8.97 9.75
CA LYS A 56 6.47 7.81 9.73
C LYS A 56 5.00 8.20 9.81
N ILE A 57 4.66 9.16 10.65
CA ILE A 57 3.27 9.67 10.76
C ILE A 57 2.85 10.27 9.42
N ASN A 58 3.67 11.09 8.78
CA ASN A 58 3.37 11.67 7.49
C ASN A 58 3.22 10.61 6.38
N GLN A 59 4.05 9.55 6.42
CA GLN A 59 3.89 8.42 5.51
C GLN A 59 2.56 7.68 5.72
N ILE A 60 2.14 7.48 6.98
CA ILE A 60 0.85 6.87 7.31
C ILE A 60 -0.31 7.78 6.89
N LEU A 61 -0.24 9.08 7.19
CA LEU A 61 -1.26 10.05 6.79
C LEU A 61 -1.41 10.12 5.27
N ASN A 62 -0.29 10.21 4.55
CA ASN A 62 -0.32 10.19 3.09
C ASN A 62 -0.91 8.88 2.53
N ALA A 63 -0.61 7.74 3.16
CA ALA A 63 -1.19 6.46 2.78
C ALA A 63 -2.69 6.37 3.10
N LEU A 64 -3.16 7.02 4.16
CA LEU A 64 -4.59 7.10 4.51
C LEU A 64 -5.35 8.11 3.63
N GLU A 65 -4.71 9.22 3.25
CA GLU A 65 -5.25 10.23 2.34
C GLU A 65 -5.21 9.79 0.88
N ASP A 66 -4.36 8.82 0.56
CA ASP A 66 -4.28 8.23 -0.77
C ASP A 66 -5.55 7.44 -1.06
N LYS A 67 -6.54 8.14 -1.63
CA LYS A 67 -7.80 7.56 -2.14
C LYS A 67 -7.56 6.48 -3.21
N THR A 68 -6.33 6.26 -3.63
CA THR A 68 -5.94 5.18 -4.54
C THR A 68 -5.79 3.83 -3.82
N LEU A 69 -5.75 3.81 -2.47
CA LEU A 69 -5.83 2.58 -1.70
C LEU A 69 -7.25 2.02 -1.80
N LYS A 70 -7.52 1.34 -2.90
CA LYS A 70 -8.78 0.62 -3.09
C LYS A 70 -8.91 -0.45 -2.02
N PRO A 71 -10.12 -0.63 -1.47
CA PRO A 71 -10.33 -1.64 -0.45
C PRO A 71 -9.91 -3.01 -0.98
N LYS A 72 -9.12 -3.75 -0.18
CA LYS A 72 -8.69 -5.11 -0.55
C LYS A 72 -9.86 -6.11 -0.52
N GLN A 73 -10.94 -5.80 0.17
CA GLN A 73 -12.16 -6.62 0.27
C GLN A 73 -13.36 -5.75 0.65
N GLY A 74 -14.54 -6.21 0.29
CA GLY A 74 -15.78 -5.52 0.64
C GLY A 74 -17.01 -6.29 0.22
N ILE A 75 -18.17 -5.74 0.57
CA ILE A 75 -19.48 -6.28 0.23
C ILE A 75 -20.31 -5.16 -0.37
N PHE A 76 -20.91 -5.41 -1.52
CA PHE A 76 -21.98 -4.60 -2.09
C PHE A 76 -23.32 -5.21 -1.74
N TYR A 77 -24.26 -4.37 -1.32
CA TYR A 77 -25.59 -4.78 -0.93
C TYR A 77 -26.60 -4.62 -2.09
N ASN A 78 -27.80 -5.15 -1.90
CA ASN A 78 -28.86 -5.06 -2.89
C ASN A 78 -29.18 -3.61 -3.26
N GLY A 79 -29.23 -3.31 -4.54
CA GLY A 79 -29.53 -1.96 -5.05
C GLY A 79 -28.31 -1.06 -5.27
N GLN A 80 -27.10 -1.45 -4.82
CA GLN A 80 -25.85 -0.70 -5.08
C GLN A 80 -25.28 -0.97 -6.48
N ILE A 81 -26.15 -0.91 -7.49
CA ILE A 81 -25.77 -1.24 -8.89
C ILE A 81 -24.74 -0.24 -9.42
N PHE A 82 -25.00 1.06 -9.19
CA PHE A 82 -24.10 2.11 -9.69
C PHE A 82 -22.76 2.11 -8.96
N ASP A 83 -22.76 1.94 -7.64
CA ASP A 83 -21.52 1.88 -6.84
C ASP A 83 -20.63 0.69 -7.26
N ALA A 84 -21.24 -0.47 -7.46
CA ALA A 84 -20.54 -1.66 -7.94
C ALA A 84 -20.00 -1.46 -9.37
N TYR A 85 -20.76 -0.80 -10.25
CA TYR A 85 -20.32 -0.45 -11.59
C TYR A 85 -19.13 0.52 -11.56
N VAL A 86 -19.17 1.57 -10.72
CA VAL A 86 -18.07 2.53 -10.54
C VAL A 86 -16.83 1.80 -10.03
N PHE A 87 -16.99 0.93 -9.03
CA PHE A 87 -15.90 0.13 -8.49
C PHE A 87 -15.19 -0.70 -9.57
N ILE A 88 -15.95 -1.44 -10.39
CA ILE A 88 -15.38 -2.23 -11.48
C ILE A 88 -14.68 -1.34 -12.51
N ASN A 89 -15.31 -0.23 -12.93
CA ASN A 89 -14.65 0.70 -13.86
C ASN A 89 -13.34 1.25 -13.30
N ASP A 90 -13.30 1.54 -12.01
CA ASP A 90 -12.08 2.01 -11.37
C ASP A 90 -11.00 0.93 -11.28
N LEU A 91 -11.37 -0.34 -11.16
CA LEU A 91 -10.43 -1.44 -11.32
C LEU A 91 -9.90 -1.53 -12.75
N LEU A 92 -10.79 -1.47 -13.74
CA LEU A 92 -10.42 -1.56 -15.16
C LEU A 92 -9.49 -0.41 -15.61
N LYS A 93 -9.64 0.79 -15.04
CA LYS A 93 -8.74 1.94 -15.28
C LYS A 93 -7.30 1.72 -14.80
N LEU A 94 -7.06 0.76 -13.91
CA LEU A 94 -5.70 0.41 -13.47
C LEU A 94 -4.90 -0.34 -14.55
N ALA A 95 -5.60 -0.96 -15.50
CA ALA A 95 -4.94 -1.72 -16.55
C ALA A 95 -4.13 -0.79 -17.47
N THR A 96 -2.90 -1.21 -17.73
CA THR A 96 -2.01 -0.55 -18.69
C THR A 96 -1.75 -1.41 -19.93
N ASN A 97 -1.86 -2.73 -19.80
CA ASN A 97 -1.53 -3.67 -20.88
C ASN A 97 -2.62 -4.71 -21.14
N GLU A 98 -3.03 -5.44 -20.10
CA GLU A 98 -3.92 -6.61 -20.29
C GLU A 98 -4.93 -6.73 -19.15
N ILE A 99 -6.15 -7.10 -19.49
CA ILE A 99 -7.21 -7.51 -18.57
C ILE A 99 -7.58 -8.96 -18.89
N ILE A 100 -7.67 -9.81 -17.85
CA ILE A 100 -8.21 -11.15 -17.97
C ILE A 100 -9.46 -11.24 -17.09
N LEU A 101 -10.58 -11.57 -17.69
CA LEU A 101 -11.84 -11.84 -17.01
C LEU A 101 -12.14 -13.34 -17.05
N ILE A 102 -12.41 -13.94 -15.92
CA ILE A 102 -12.99 -15.28 -15.80
C ILE A 102 -14.39 -15.11 -15.25
N ASP A 103 -15.41 -15.33 -16.07
CA ASP A 103 -16.81 -15.16 -15.68
C ASP A 103 -17.73 -16.08 -16.51
N ASN A 104 -18.39 -17.02 -15.86
CA ASN A 104 -19.20 -18.04 -16.51
C ASN A 104 -20.54 -17.54 -17.06
N TYR A 105 -20.94 -16.32 -16.74
CA TYR A 105 -22.31 -15.82 -17.00
C TYR A 105 -22.35 -14.49 -17.75
N ILE A 106 -21.38 -14.24 -18.61
CA ILE A 106 -21.30 -13.00 -19.39
C ILE A 106 -22.41 -12.90 -20.44
N ASP A 107 -22.70 -11.65 -20.84
CA ASP A 107 -23.53 -11.29 -21.99
C ASP A 107 -22.93 -10.09 -22.75
N ASP A 108 -23.68 -9.49 -23.67
CA ASP A 108 -23.27 -8.35 -24.49
C ASP A 108 -22.94 -7.09 -23.68
N THR A 109 -23.48 -6.94 -22.47
CA THR A 109 -23.18 -5.79 -21.59
C THR A 109 -21.70 -5.77 -21.18
N VAL A 110 -21.06 -6.93 -21.11
CA VAL A 110 -19.62 -7.04 -20.80
C VAL A 110 -18.78 -6.50 -21.97
N PHE A 111 -19.17 -6.78 -23.22
CA PHE A 111 -18.50 -6.20 -24.40
C PHE A 111 -18.69 -4.68 -24.43
N THR A 112 -19.88 -4.19 -24.10
CA THR A 112 -20.18 -2.76 -24.00
C THR A 112 -19.31 -2.09 -22.93
N LEU A 113 -19.09 -2.73 -21.79
CA LEU A 113 -18.19 -2.23 -20.74
C LEU A 113 -16.74 -2.13 -21.27
N PHE A 114 -16.26 -3.16 -21.93
CA PHE A 114 -14.89 -3.23 -22.43
C PHE A 114 -14.63 -2.38 -23.68
N SER A 115 -15.66 -1.97 -24.42
CA SER A 115 -15.50 -1.04 -25.55
C SER A 115 -14.90 0.32 -25.17
N LYS A 116 -14.85 0.64 -23.87
CA LYS A 116 -14.22 1.85 -23.34
C LYS A 116 -12.69 1.75 -23.18
N TYR A 117 -12.14 0.53 -23.34
CA TYR A 117 -10.75 0.20 -23.05
C TYR A 117 -10.03 -0.36 -24.28
N LEU A 118 -10.14 0.32 -25.43
CA LEU A 118 -9.69 -0.18 -26.75
C LEU A 118 -8.17 -0.39 -26.84
N ASN A 119 -7.39 0.32 -26.05
CA ASN A 119 -5.93 0.20 -26.04
C ASN A 119 -5.43 -0.94 -25.12
N ILE A 120 -6.33 -1.63 -24.44
CA ILE A 120 -6.01 -2.71 -23.50
C ILE A 120 -6.37 -4.04 -24.17
N LYS A 121 -5.46 -5.02 -24.12
CA LYS A 121 -5.76 -6.40 -24.55
C LYS A 121 -6.64 -7.07 -23.51
N ILE A 122 -7.76 -7.64 -23.93
CA ILE A 122 -8.73 -8.25 -23.02
C ILE A 122 -8.92 -9.71 -23.40
N LYS A 123 -8.78 -10.58 -22.40
CA LYS A 123 -9.08 -12.00 -22.53
C LYS A 123 -10.25 -12.36 -21.63
N ILE A 124 -11.27 -12.95 -22.20
CA ILE A 124 -12.47 -13.38 -21.49
C ILE A 124 -12.55 -14.90 -21.53
N TYR A 125 -12.63 -15.50 -20.36
CA TYR A 125 -12.81 -16.94 -20.17
C TYR A 125 -14.21 -17.17 -19.59
N THR A 126 -15.04 -17.94 -20.30
CA THR A 126 -16.43 -18.26 -19.90
C THR A 126 -16.72 -19.74 -20.06
N SER A 127 -17.63 -20.29 -19.26
CA SER A 127 -17.92 -21.74 -19.28
C SER A 127 -18.63 -22.21 -20.54
N ASN A 128 -19.38 -21.33 -21.21
CA ASN A 128 -20.16 -21.65 -22.38
C ASN A 128 -20.31 -20.43 -23.33
N ILE A 129 -19.89 -20.59 -24.56
CA ILE A 129 -20.11 -19.60 -25.63
C ILE A 129 -21.39 -19.96 -26.36
N THR A 130 -22.52 -19.44 -25.86
CA THR A 130 -23.82 -19.65 -26.47
C THR A 130 -23.87 -19.07 -27.89
N LYS A 131 -24.84 -19.52 -28.70
CA LYS A 131 -25.03 -18.98 -30.06
C LYS A 131 -25.24 -17.46 -30.04
N GLN A 132 -26.02 -16.97 -29.07
CA GLN A 132 -26.28 -15.54 -28.91
C GLN A 132 -24.99 -14.78 -28.55
N LEU A 133 -24.25 -15.25 -27.55
CA LEU A 133 -22.99 -14.63 -27.14
C LEU A 133 -21.98 -14.58 -28.29
N LYS A 134 -21.93 -15.65 -29.11
CA LYS A 134 -21.06 -15.70 -30.30
C LYS A 134 -21.45 -14.65 -31.34
N LEU A 135 -22.74 -14.46 -31.59
CA LEU A 135 -23.23 -13.42 -32.50
C LEU A 135 -22.92 -12.00 -31.99
N ASP A 136 -23.10 -11.77 -30.71
CA ASP A 136 -22.82 -10.47 -30.12
C ASP A 136 -21.31 -10.18 -30.08
N PHE A 137 -20.48 -11.19 -29.81
CA PHE A 137 -19.03 -11.09 -29.92
C PHE A 137 -18.59 -10.81 -31.38
N GLN A 138 -19.17 -11.48 -32.36
CA GLN A 138 -18.89 -11.23 -33.80
C GLN A 138 -19.22 -9.78 -34.18
N LYS A 139 -20.35 -9.23 -33.73
CA LYS A 139 -20.68 -7.81 -33.95
C LYS A 139 -19.62 -6.89 -33.33
N TYR A 140 -19.22 -7.18 -32.11
CA TYR A 140 -18.16 -6.42 -31.45
C TYR A 140 -16.83 -6.49 -32.21
N GLU A 141 -16.45 -7.72 -32.64
CA GLU A 141 -15.18 -7.98 -33.32
C GLU A 141 -15.13 -7.36 -34.74
N THR A 142 -16.26 -7.04 -35.40
CA THR A 142 -16.24 -6.30 -36.65
C THR A 142 -15.64 -4.90 -36.51
N GLN A 143 -15.81 -4.27 -35.34
CA GLN A 143 -15.36 -2.89 -35.07
C GLN A 143 -14.12 -2.85 -34.21
N TYR A 144 -14.01 -3.71 -33.23
CA TYR A 144 -12.95 -3.70 -32.20
C TYR A 144 -12.21 -5.04 -32.15
N LYS A 145 -10.88 -5.01 -32.00
CA LYS A 145 -10.01 -6.20 -32.05
C LYS A 145 -9.27 -6.48 -30.75
N ASN A 146 -9.67 -5.84 -29.66
CA ASN A 146 -8.99 -5.89 -28.39
C ASN A 146 -9.45 -7.03 -27.46
N ILE A 147 -10.52 -7.78 -27.80
CA ILE A 147 -11.05 -8.89 -27.00
C ILE A 147 -10.76 -10.23 -27.67
N GLU A 148 -10.28 -11.18 -26.88
CA GLU A 148 -10.20 -12.61 -27.20
C GLU A 148 -11.17 -13.36 -26.27
N LEU A 149 -12.00 -14.24 -26.83
CA LEU A 149 -13.02 -15.00 -26.09
C LEU A 149 -12.68 -16.50 -26.10
N PHE A 150 -12.61 -17.10 -24.89
CA PHE A 150 -12.24 -18.49 -24.69
C PHE A 150 -13.29 -19.25 -23.88
N GLU A 151 -13.49 -20.52 -24.22
CA GLU A 151 -14.28 -21.42 -23.38
C GLU A 151 -13.40 -22.01 -22.28
N PHE A 152 -13.86 -21.91 -21.01
CA PHE A 152 -13.15 -22.39 -19.83
C PHE A 152 -14.12 -22.82 -18.74
N LYS A 153 -14.15 -24.13 -18.42
CA LYS A 153 -15.14 -24.75 -17.53
C LYS A 153 -14.66 -25.00 -16.11
N ASN A 154 -13.37 -24.74 -15.84
CA ASN A 154 -12.74 -25.19 -14.59
C ASN A 154 -12.78 -24.14 -13.46
N SER A 155 -13.60 -23.12 -13.58
CA SER A 155 -13.79 -22.13 -12.51
C SER A 155 -15.27 -22.00 -12.15
N HIS A 156 -15.57 -22.02 -10.86
CA HIS A 156 -16.86 -21.64 -10.31
C HIS A 156 -16.93 -20.15 -10.03
N ASP A 157 -15.83 -19.60 -9.54
CA ASP A 157 -15.71 -18.21 -9.14
C ASP A 157 -15.34 -17.32 -10.31
N ARG A 158 -15.56 -16.02 -10.13
CA ARG A 158 -15.23 -14.98 -11.10
C ARG A 158 -13.98 -14.26 -10.63
N PHE A 159 -13.09 -14.04 -11.59
CA PHE A 159 -11.83 -13.35 -11.33
C PHE A 159 -11.61 -12.27 -12.39
N LEU A 160 -11.16 -11.12 -11.92
CA LEU A 160 -10.66 -10.04 -12.74
C LEU A 160 -9.16 -9.89 -12.46
N ILE A 161 -8.34 -10.08 -13.48
CA ILE A 161 -6.89 -10.03 -13.36
C ILE A 161 -6.40 -8.84 -14.20
N ILE A 162 -5.62 -7.96 -13.60
CA ILE A 162 -5.12 -6.73 -14.21
C ILE A 162 -3.61 -6.84 -14.35
N ASP A 163 -3.12 -6.68 -15.59
CA ASP A 163 -1.71 -6.67 -15.97
C ASP A 163 -0.92 -7.87 -15.44
N LYS A 164 -1.59 -8.99 -15.15
CA LYS A 164 -1.00 -10.19 -14.52
C LYS A 164 -0.33 -9.90 -13.18
N LYS A 165 -0.75 -8.85 -12.48
CA LYS A 165 -0.20 -8.41 -11.20
C LYS A 165 -1.24 -8.40 -10.08
N GLU A 166 -2.45 -8.00 -10.40
CA GLU A 166 -3.52 -7.88 -9.43
C GLU A 166 -4.65 -8.84 -9.76
N VAL A 167 -5.14 -9.58 -8.78
CA VAL A 167 -6.24 -10.53 -8.91
C VAL A 167 -7.36 -10.12 -7.97
N TYR A 168 -8.53 -9.91 -8.53
CA TYR A 168 -9.76 -9.66 -7.78
C TYR A 168 -10.72 -10.82 -7.96
N HIS A 169 -11.13 -11.42 -6.87
CA HIS A 169 -12.28 -12.32 -6.81
C HIS A 169 -13.56 -11.51 -6.76
N LEU A 170 -14.55 -11.89 -7.56
CA LEU A 170 -15.85 -11.23 -7.64
C LEU A 170 -16.96 -12.25 -7.36
N GLY A 171 -17.75 -12.02 -6.32
CA GLY A 171 -18.87 -12.89 -5.94
C GLY A 171 -20.07 -12.83 -6.91
N ALA A 172 -20.08 -11.88 -7.85
CA ALA A 172 -21.11 -11.75 -8.87
C ALA A 172 -20.50 -11.66 -10.27
N SER A 173 -21.27 -12.07 -11.30
CA SER A 173 -20.94 -11.82 -12.70
C SER A 173 -20.99 -10.31 -12.99
N LEU A 174 -20.16 -9.84 -13.93
CA LEU A 174 -20.13 -8.43 -14.33
C LEU A 174 -21.50 -7.93 -14.84
N LYS A 175 -22.32 -8.78 -15.43
CA LYS A 175 -23.68 -8.44 -15.88
C LYS A 175 -24.69 -8.27 -14.75
N ASP A 176 -24.40 -8.79 -13.55
CA ASP A 176 -25.33 -8.84 -12.41
C ASP A 176 -24.86 -8.02 -11.20
N LEU A 177 -23.89 -7.14 -11.40
CA LEU A 177 -23.31 -6.32 -10.35
C LEU A 177 -24.37 -5.51 -9.58
N GLY A 178 -24.35 -5.63 -8.25
CA GLY A 178 -25.22 -4.87 -7.35
C GLY A 178 -26.70 -5.24 -7.40
N LYS A 179 -27.14 -6.18 -8.25
CA LYS A 179 -28.52 -6.68 -8.25
C LYS A 179 -28.83 -7.52 -7.00
N LYS A 180 -27.84 -8.22 -6.49
CA LYS A 180 -27.87 -8.98 -5.24
C LYS A 180 -26.59 -8.71 -4.47
N TRP A 181 -26.55 -9.09 -3.20
CA TRP A 181 -25.35 -9.00 -2.38
C TRP A 181 -24.23 -9.82 -3.00
N PHE A 182 -23.05 -9.21 -3.07
CA PHE A 182 -21.83 -9.92 -3.44
C PHE A 182 -20.64 -9.35 -2.71
N ALA A 183 -19.69 -10.21 -2.41
CA ALA A 183 -18.41 -9.82 -1.86
C ALA A 183 -17.35 -9.74 -2.97
N PHE A 184 -16.30 -8.98 -2.73
CA PHE A 184 -15.08 -9.03 -3.51
C PHE A 184 -13.86 -9.09 -2.59
N SER A 185 -12.77 -9.64 -3.10
CA SER A 185 -11.48 -9.65 -2.42
C SER A 185 -10.34 -9.57 -3.43
N LYS A 186 -9.29 -8.83 -3.05
CA LYS A 186 -8.03 -8.74 -3.80
C LYS A 186 -7.08 -9.81 -3.28
N PHE A 187 -6.51 -10.60 -4.17
CA PHE A 187 -5.46 -11.56 -3.88
C PHE A 187 -4.11 -11.07 -4.41
N GLU A 188 -3.04 -11.45 -3.75
CA GLU A 188 -1.68 -11.23 -4.25
C GLU A 188 -1.34 -12.36 -5.24
N ILE A 189 -1.01 -11.99 -6.48
CA ILE A 189 -0.84 -12.95 -7.58
C ILE A 189 0.32 -13.91 -7.38
N GLU A 190 1.35 -13.49 -6.62
CA GLU A 190 2.55 -14.28 -6.33
C GLU A 190 2.23 -15.63 -5.68
N ASN A 191 1.11 -15.70 -4.95
CA ASN A 191 0.64 -16.89 -4.27
C ASN A 191 -0.34 -17.72 -5.12
N LEU A 192 -0.65 -17.30 -6.37
CA LEU A 192 -1.68 -17.91 -7.19
C LEU A 192 -1.12 -18.48 -8.49
N LYS A 193 -1.43 -19.76 -8.76
CA LYS A 193 -1.11 -20.42 -10.03
C LYS A 193 -2.19 -20.20 -11.10
N ILE A 194 -3.07 -19.21 -10.93
CA ILE A 194 -4.24 -19.02 -11.81
C ILE A 194 -3.83 -18.83 -13.27
N LEU A 195 -2.75 -18.11 -13.54
CA LEU A 195 -2.26 -17.88 -14.90
C LEU A 195 -1.73 -19.14 -15.58
N ASP A 196 -1.25 -20.14 -14.82
CA ASP A 196 -0.71 -21.37 -15.36
C ASP A 196 -1.83 -22.27 -15.91
N TYR A 197 -3.01 -22.20 -15.28
CA TYR A 197 -4.20 -22.94 -15.72
C TYR A 197 -4.89 -22.32 -16.93
N LEU A 198 -4.64 -21.05 -17.23
CA LEU A 198 -5.21 -20.34 -18.38
C LEU A 198 -4.35 -20.46 -19.66
N LYS A 199 -3.16 -21.05 -19.58
CA LYS A 199 -2.25 -21.25 -20.72
C LYS A 199 -2.54 -22.50 -21.53
N LYS A 200 -3.51 -23.30 -21.12
CA LYS A 200 -3.97 -24.51 -21.81
C LYS A 200 -5.22 -24.18 -22.61
#